data_b20ffbc08ec2e8c9bb929a666588d894
#
_entry.id   b20ffbc08ec2e8c9bb929a666588d894
#
_cell.length_a   1.000
_cell.length_b   1.000
_cell.length_c   1.000
_cell.angle_alpha   90.00
_cell.angle_beta   90.00
_cell.angle_gamma   90.00
#
_symmetry.space_group_name_H-M   'P 1'
#
loop_
_entity.id
_entity.type
_entity.pdbx_description
1 polymer ?
#
loop_
_entity_poly.entity_id
_entity_poly.type
_entity_poly.pdbx_seq_one_letter_code
_entity_poly.pdbx_strand_id
1 'polypeptide(L)'
;GVDPFSSKYRPLNNIEDIVVFCLRTPSYCPQMEHGEPYDITRDKIPRYEATKNTTMTKTRTVNTGARYPKRIIRTNQQRGLHPTQKPVALFEYLIKTYTHEGELVLDNCAGSGTTAIACLKTNRNYILIEQETKYCDIANKRIAEFAQ
;
A
#
# COMPACT_ATOMS: atom_id res chain seq x y z
N GLY A 1 16.68 -2.58 5.64
CA GLY A 1 17.31 -1.88 6.75
C GLY A 1 18.27 -0.83 6.24
N VAL A 2 18.31 0.31 6.89
CA VAL A 2 19.28 1.36 6.58
C VAL A 2 20.65 0.85 6.99
N ASP A 3 21.57 0.72 6.02
CA ASP A 3 22.95 0.38 6.31
C ASP A 3 23.72 1.66 6.71
N PRO A 4 24.08 1.84 7.99
CA PRO A 4 24.73 3.05 8.45
C PRO A 4 26.15 3.21 7.89
N PHE A 5 26.78 2.14 7.39
CA PHE A 5 28.12 2.20 6.81
C PHE A 5 28.14 2.84 5.42
N SER A 6 27.03 2.76 4.68
CA SER A 6 26.93 3.35 3.34
C SER A 6 26.65 4.86 3.36
N SER A 7 26.24 5.42 4.49
CA SER A 7 25.87 6.85 4.62
C SER A 7 26.99 7.83 4.32
N LYS A 8 28.26 7.39 4.43
CA LYS A 8 29.44 8.20 4.08
C LYS A 8 29.66 8.38 2.58
N TYR A 9 29.05 7.51 1.76
CA TYR A 9 29.33 7.42 0.32
C TYR A 9 28.11 7.66 -0.55
N ARG A 10 26.90 7.55 0.01
CA ARG A 10 25.63 7.74 -0.70
C ARG A 10 24.51 8.11 0.26
N PRO A 11 23.43 8.77 -0.20
CA PRO A 11 22.24 8.98 0.62
C PRO A 11 21.68 7.66 1.15
N LEU A 12 21.17 7.68 2.38
CA LEU A 12 20.52 6.51 2.98
C LEU A 12 19.25 6.18 2.19
N ASN A 13 19.12 4.91 1.80
CA ASN A 13 17.89 4.42 1.19
C ASN A 13 16.87 4.14 2.31
N ASN A 14 15.84 4.98 2.37
CA ASN A 14 14.73 4.89 3.32
C ASN A 14 13.39 4.55 2.65
N ILE A 15 13.43 4.14 1.39
CA ILE A 15 12.27 3.79 0.58
C ILE A 15 12.42 2.33 0.14
N GLU A 16 11.31 1.60 0.16
CA GLU A 16 11.18 0.28 -0.44
C GLU A 16 10.15 0.35 -1.57
N ASP A 17 10.47 -0.23 -2.72
CA ASP A 17 9.57 -0.26 -3.86
C ASP A 17 8.56 -1.40 -3.72
N ILE A 18 7.30 -1.11 -4.04
CA ILE A 18 6.24 -2.10 -4.18
C ILE A 18 5.90 -2.18 -5.66
N VAL A 19 6.09 -3.36 -6.24
CA VAL A 19 5.84 -3.60 -7.66
C VAL A 19 4.66 -4.57 -7.80
N VAL A 20 3.68 -4.21 -8.62
CA VAL A 20 2.50 -5.03 -8.88
C VAL A 20 2.61 -5.62 -10.28
N PHE A 21 2.62 -6.95 -10.37
CA PHE A 21 2.58 -7.68 -11.63
C PHE A 21 1.20 -8.29 -11.82
N CYS A 22 0.68 -8.28 -13.04
CA CYS A 22 -0.60 -8.89 -13.37
C CYS A 22 -0.61 -9.40 -14.81
N LEU A 23 -1.31 -10.51 -15.05
CA LEU A 23 -1.54 -11.05 -16.40
C LEU A 23 -2.66 -10.32 -17.15
N ARG A 24 -3.59 -9.72 -16.41
CA ARG A 24 -4.72 -8.92 -16.88
C ARG A 24 -4.87 -7.71 -15.97
N THR A 25 -5.71 -6.76 -16.33
CA THR A 25 -6.03 -5.63 -15.43
C THR A 25 -6.46 -6.16 -14.06
N PRO A 26 -5.71 -5.83 -12.99
CA PRO A 26 -6.03 -6.32 -11.65
C PRO A 26 -7.26 -5.60 -11.11
N SER A 27 -7.89 -6.20 -10.10
CA SER A 27 -8.82 -5.47 -9.23
C SER A 27 -8.08 -4.31 -8.58
N TYR A 28 -8.70 -3.13 -8.57
CA TYR A 28 -8.15 -1.96 -7.93
C TYR A 28 -9.22 -1.24 -7.12
N CYS A 29 -9.14 -1.38 -5.81
CA CYS A 29 -10.03 -0.75 -4.84
C CYS A 29 -9.26 0.37 -4.12
N PRO A 30 -9.26 1.61 -4.64
CA PRO A 30 -8.45 2.69 -4.07
C PRO A 30 -8.88 2.99 -2.63
N GLN A 31 -7.92 2.99 -1.72
CA GLN A 31 -8.13 3.39 -0.33
C GLN A 31 -8.14 4.92 -0.26
N MET A 32 -9.34 5.51 -0.42
CA MET A 32 -9.52 6.95 -0.55
C MET A 32 -9.06 7.70 0.71
N GLU A 33 -8.32 8.78 0.50
CA GLU A 33 -7.95 9.74 1.56
C GLU A 33 -9.03 10.80 1.70
N HIS A 34 -9.23 11.31 2.91
CA HIS A 34 -10.11 12.44 3.18
C HIS A 34 -9.29 13.72 3.47
N GLY A 35 -9.64 14.79 2.83
CA GLY A 35 -9.04 16.11 3.02
C GLY A 35 -10.11 17.20 2.96
N GLU A 36 -9.72 18.45 3.15
CA GLU A 36 -10.64 19.57 3.08
C GLU A 36 -11.32 19.64 1.71
N PRO A 37 -12.65 19.78 1.66
CA PRO A 37 -13.39 20.04 0.42
C PRO A 37 -12.92 21.34 -0.23
N TYR A 38 -13.01 21.41 -1.55
CA TYR A 38 -12.73 22.66 -2.26
C TYR A 38 -13.61 22.85 -3.48
N ASP A 39 -13.83 24.12 -3.82
CA ASP A 39 -14.51 24.57 -5.03
C ASP A 39 -13.66 25.65 -5.67
N ILE A 40 -12.98 25.31 -6.73
CA ILE A 40 -12.04 26.22 -7.41
C ILE A 40 -12.33 26.31 -8.90
N THR A 41 -12.23 27.53 -9.40
CA THR A 41 -12.27 27.81 -10.84
C THR A 41 -10.87 28.15 -11.31
N ARG A 42 -10.38 27.45 -12.31
CA ARG A 42 -9.07 27.68 -12.91
C ARG A 42 -9.20 27.92 -14.40
N ASP A 43 -8.36 28.82 -14.92
CA ASP A 43 -8.20 28.97 -16.35
C ASP A 43 -7.43 27.76 -16.90
N LYS A 44 -7.99 27.11 -17.90
CA LYS A 44 -7.37 25.98 -18.57
C LYS A 44 -6.79 26.45 -19.90
N ILE A 45 -5.48 26.38 -20.01
CA ILE A 45 -4.78 26.57 -21.29
C ILE A 45 -4.79 25.22 -22.01
N PRO A 46 -5.32 25.14 -23.25
CA PRO A 46 -5.27 23.90 -24.03
C PRO A 46 -3.82 23.42 -24.22
N ARG A 47 -3.58 22.16 -24.01
CA ARG A 47 -2.22 21.57 -23.98
C ARG A 47 -1.47 21.62 -25.31
N TYR A 48 -2.16 21.85 -26.41
CA TYR A 48 -1.62 21.69 -27.77
C TYR A 48 -1.66 22.92 -28.66
N GLU A 49 -2.25 24.02 -28.21
CA GLU A 49 -2.37 25.22 -29.05
C GLU A 49 -1.92 26.47 -28.29
N ALA A 50 -0.62 26.61 -28.09
CA ALA A 50 -0.02 27.87 -27.66
C ALA A 50 0.13 28.84 -28.85
N THR A 51 -0.88 28.94 -29.71
CA THR A 51 -0.93 29.96 -30.76
C THR A 51 -1.67 31.20 -30.22
N LYS A 52 -1.31 32.35 -30.79
CA LYS A 52 -1.72 33.69 -30.30
C LYS A 52 -3.23 33.98 -30.15
N ASN A 53 -4.10 33.00 -30.46
CA ASN A 53 -5.57 33.14 -30.40
C ASN A 53 -6.25 32.03 -29.55
N THR A 54 -5.55 31.47 -28.58
CA THR A 54 -6.14 30.39 -27.72
C THR A 54 -7.15 31.02 -26.74
N THR A 55 -8.42 30.64 -26.88
CA THR A 55 -9.47 31.03 -25.94
C THR A 55 -9.26 30.28 -24.63
N MET A 56 -9.03 31.01 -23.55
CA MET A 56 -8.97 30.40 -22.20
C MET A 56 -10.36 29.95 -21.79
N THR A 57 -10.47 28.65 -21.45
CA THR A 57 -11.72 28.12 -20.88
C THR A 57 -11.60 28.03 -19.36
N LYS A 58 -12.64 28.46 -18.65
CA LYS A 58 -12.71 28.31 -17.20
C LYS A 58 -13.25 26.95 -16.86
N THR A 59 -12.53 26.22 -16.05
CA THR A 59 -12.97 24.91 -15.54
C THR A 59 -13.19 25.02 -14.03
N ARG A 60 -14.42 24.80 -13.59
CA ARG A 60 -14.76 24.68 -12.17
C ARG A 60 -14.56 23.25 -11.72
N THR A 61 -13.81 23.06 -10.65
CA THR A 61 -13.59 21.75 -10.03
C THR A 61 -14.12 21.78 -8.61
N VAL A 62 -15.12 20.96 -8.34
CA VAL A 62 -15.69 20.76 -7.01
C VAL A 62 -15.18 19.43 -6.50
N ASN A 63 -14.61 19.41 -5.30
CA ASN A 63 -14.17 18.20 -4.63
C ASN A 63 -14.77 18.15 -3.23
N THR A 64 -15.43 17.04 -2.88
CA THR A 64 -16.10 16.81 -1.60
C THR A 64 -15.16 16.43 -0.47
N GLY A 65 -13.85 16.45 -0.71
CA GLY A 65 -12.83 16.03 0.24
C GLY A 65 -12.26 14.65 -0.05
N ALA A 66 -12.92 13.82 -0.87
CA ALA A 66 -12.39 12.52 -1.26
C ALA A 66 -11.23 12.67 -2.25
N ARG A 67 -10.11 12.02 -2.00
CA ARG A 67 -8.90 12.06 -2.81
C ARG A 67 -8.35 10.67 -3.05
N TYR A 68 -7.89 10.41 -4.26
CA TYR A 68 -7.17 9.18 -4.57
C TYR A 68 -5.87 9.09 -3.78
N PRO A 69 -5.46 7.88 -3.37
CA PRO A 69 -4.24 7.67 -2.60
C PRO A 69 -3.01 8.11 -3.37
N LYS A 70 -2.00 8.54 -2.64
CA LYS A 70 -0.70 8.94 -3.20
C LYS A 70 0.17 7.71 -3.45
N ARG A 71 1.19 7.86 -4.29
CA ARG A 71 2.14 6.80 -4.63
C ARG A 71 3.07 6.41 -3.46
N ILE A 72 3.23 7.29 -2.47
CA ILE A 72 4.09 7.03 -1.31
C ILE A 72 3.20 6.66 -0.13
N ILE A 73 3.37 5.43 0.35
CA ILE A 73 2.73 4.92 1.56
C ILE A 73 3.73 5.09 2.71
N ARG A 74 3.29 5.69 3.80
CA ARG A 74 4.11 5.85 5.01
C ARG A 74 3.56 4.96 6.11
N THR A 75 4.41 4.06 6.60
CA THR A 75 4.07 3.14 7.70
C THR A 75 5.19 3.12 8.72
N ASN A 76 4.84 2.94 9.98
CA ASN A 76 5.81 2.74 11.05
C ASN A 76 6.34 1.30 10.98
N GLN A 77 7.63 1.13 11.19
CA GLN A 77 8.24 -0.21 11.26
C GLN A 77 7.71 -0.97 12.48
N GLN A 78 7.40 -2.24 12.28
CA GLN A 78 7.14 -3.20 13.36
C GLN A 78 8.33 -4.16 13.44
N ARG A 79 8.93 -4.26 14.62
CA ARG A 79 10.11 -5.10 14.87
C ARG A 79 9.82 -6.10 15.98
N GLY A 80 10.63 -7.16 16.06
CA GLY A 80 10.69 -8.06 17.22
C GLY A 80 10.40 -9.52 16.92
N LEU A 81 9.60 -9.87 15.93
CA LEU A 81 9.24 -11.25 15.65
C LEU A 81 10.03 -11.85 14.48
N HIS A 82 10.43 -11.03 13.52
CA HIS A 82 11.24 -11.44 12.37
C HIS A 82 12.15 -10.28 11.95
N PRO A 83 13.42 -10.54 11.52
CA PRO A 83 14.37 -9.49 11.14
C PRO A 83 13.85 -8.53 10.05
N THR A 84 13.09 -9.04 9.11
CA THR A 84 12.52 -8.29 7.97
C THR A 84 11.01 -8.13 8.08
N GLN A 85 10.45 -8.17 9.29
CA GLN A 85 9.01 -8.02 9.51
C GLN A 85 8.48 -6.73 8.89
N LYS A 86 7.45 -6.86 8.07
CA LYS A 86 6.72 -5.72 7.51
C LYS A 86 5.54 -5.34 8.41
N PRO A 87 5.14 -4.07 8.43
CA PRO A 87 3.98 -3.63 9.22
C PRO A 87 2.67 -4.26 8.73
N VAL A 88 1.84 -4.72 9.66
CA VAL A 88 0.50 -5.27 9.35
C VAL A 88 -0.34 -4.24 8.58
N ALA A 89 -0.30 -2.96 8.98
CA ALA A 89 -1.04 -1.90 8.31
C ALA A 89 -0.70 -1.73 6.82
N LEU A 90 0.56 -1.98 6.43
CA LEU A 90 0.96 -1.97 5.03
C LEU A 90 0.29 -3.11 4.26
N PHE A 91 0.28 -4.32 4.83
CA PHE A 91 -0.35 -5.48 4.21
C PHE A 91 -1.86 -5.34 4.15
N GLU A 92 -2.51 -4.82 5.20
CA GLU A 92 -3.94 -4.49 5.17
C GLU A 92 -4.27 -3.52 4.01
N TYR A 93 -3.46 -2.48 3.83
CA TYR A 93 -3.63 -1.52 2.74
C TYR A 93 -3.52 -2.19 1.37
N LEU A 94 -2.48 -3.00 1.15
CA LEU A 94 -2.25 -3.68 -0.13
C LEU A 94 -3.35 -4.71 -0.43
N ILE A 95 -3.72 -5.51 0.56
CA ILE A 95 -4.78 -6.52 0.43
C ILE A 95 -6.11 -5.87 0.09
N LYS A 96 -6.51 -4.82 0.80
CA LYS A 96 -7.73 -4.06 0.49
C LYS A 96 -7.70 -3.42 -0.89
N THR A 97 -6.52 -3.00 -1.34
CA THR A 97 -6.37 -2.31 -2.63
C THR A 97 -6.49 -3.27 -3.81
N TYR A 98 -6.01 -4.52 -3.68
CA TYR A 98 -5.90 -5.44 -4.81
C TYR A 98 -6.77 -6.69 -4.70
N THR A 99 -7.55 -6.82 -3.63
CA THR A 99 -8.47 -7.95 -3.44
C THR A 99 -9.83 -7.51 -2.91
N HIS A 100 -10.85 -8.35 -3.12
CA HIS A 100 -12.16 -8.25 -2.48
C HIS A 100 -12.25 -9.15 -1.25
N GLU A 101 -13.24 -8.90 -0.38
CA GLU A 101 -13.53 -9.78 0.76
C GLU A 101 -13.82 -11.21 0.31
N GLY A 102 -13.33 -12.18 1.08
CA GLY A 102 -13.45 -13.59 0.76
C GLY A 102 -12.42 -14.13 -0.25
N GLU A 103 -11.68 -13.27 -0.95
CA GLU A 103 -10.64 -13.73 -1.88
C GLU A 103 -9.42 -14.31 -1.13
N LEU A 104 -8.66 -15.12 -1.87
CA LEU A 104 -7.50 -15.83 -1.35
C LEU A 104 -6.20 -15.08 -1.61
N VAL A 105 -5.40 -14.90 -0.58
CA VAL A 105 -4.06 -14.30 -0.62
C VAL A 105 -3.02 -15.38 -0.34
N LEU A 106 -2.03 -15.50 -1.20
CA LEU A 106 -0.88 -16.38 -1.02
C LEU A 106 0.36 -15.58 -0.62
N ASP A 107 1.03 -16.01 0.44
CA ASP A 107 2.36 -15.52 0.80
C ASP A 107 3.33 -16.71 0.90
N ASN A 108 4.26 -16.77 -0.02
CA ASN A 108 5.24 -17.87 -0.12
C ASN A 108 6.52 -17.63 0.69
N CYS A 109 6.59 -16.55 1.46
CA CYS A 109 7.70 -16.18 2.35
C CYS A 109 7.15 -15.55 3.63
N ALA A 110 6.23 -16.25 4.29
CA ALA A 110 5.32 -15.71 5.28
C ALA A 110 5.98 -15.17 6.56
N GLY A 111 7.19 -15.65 6.88
CA GLY A 111 7.93 -15.25 8.06
C GLY A 111 7.07 -15.39 9.33
N SER A 112 6.91 -14.31 10.07
CA SER A 112 6.09 -14.26 11.28
C SER A 112 4.57 -14.16 11.05
N GLY A 113 4.06 -14.41 9.83
CA GLY A 113 2.63 -14.45 9.53
C GLY A 113 1.92 -13.10 9.45
N THR A 114 2.61 -12.03 9.09
CA THR A 114 2.01 -10.69 8.97
C THR A 114 0.85 -10.67 7.98
N THR A 115 0.99 -11.38 6.85
CA THR A 115 -0.05 -11.52 5.82
C THR A 115 -1.32 -12.15 6.36
N ALA A 116 -1.22 -13.21 7.18
CA ALA A 116 -2.39 -13.85 7.78
C ALA A 116 -3.15 -12.88 8.69
N ILE A 117 -2.44 -12.15 9.55
CA ILE A 117 -3.08 -11.16 10.43
C ILE A 117 -3.79 -10.07 9.62
N ALA A 118 -3.16 -9.60 8.55
CA ALA A 118 -3.79 -8.60 7.67
C ALA A 118 -5.02 -9.17 6.94
N CYS A 119 -4.97 -10.42 6.49
CA CYS A 119 -6.12 -11.11 5.87
C CYS A 119 -7.28 -11.29 6.84
N LEU A 120 -7.02 -11.76 8.06
CA LEU A 120 -8.03 -11.90 9.10
C LEU A 120 -8.72 -10.57 9.41
N LYS A 121 -7.97 -9.48 9.56
CA LYS A 121 -8.51 -8.14 9.77
C LYS A 121 -9.33 -7.60 8.61
N THR A 122 -9.17 -8.13 7.43
CA THR A 122 -9.77 -7.62 6.20
C THR A 122 -10.76 -8.60 5.57
N ASN A 123 -11.11 -9.70 6.26
CA ASN A 123 -12.00 -10.76 5.80
C ASN A 123 -11.54 -11.41 4.48
N ARG A 124 -10.24 -11.70 4.36
CA ARG A 124 -9.66 -12.46 3.25
C ARG A 124 -9.18 -13.82 3.74
N ASN A 125 -9.22 -14.80 2.84
CA ASN A 125 -8.59 -16.09 3.05
C ASN A 125 -7.09 -16.00 2.78
N TYR A 126 -6.30 -16.90 3.36
CA TYR A 126 -4.86 -16.90 3.14
C TYR A 126 -4.27 -18.30 3.06
N ILE A 127 -3.17 -18.43 2.34
CA ILE A 127 -2.25 -19.54 2.36
C ILE A 127 -0.87 -18.98 2.66
N LEU A 128 -0.21 -19.51 3.67
CA LEU A 128 1.14 -19.15 4.06
C LEU A 128 2.10 -20.29 3.80
N ILE A 129 3.26 -19.99 3.24
CA ILE A 129 4.37 -20.94 3.08
C ILE A 129 5.58 -20.31 3.76
N GLU A 130 6.17 -21.05 4.69
CA GLU A 130 7.37 -20.67 5.41
C GLU A 130 8.28 -21.90 5.58
N GLN A 131 9.54 -21.74 5.29
CA GLN A 131 10.48 -22.85 5.33
C GLN A 131 11.06 -23.09 6.74
N GLU A 132 11.17 -22.02 7.54
CA GLU A 132 11.76 -22.08 8.87
C GLU A 132 10.70 -22.43 9.94
N THR A 133 10.77 -23.60 10.54
CA THR A 133 9.83 -24.08 11.57
C THR A 133 9.63 -23.05 12.69
N LYS A 134 10.71 -22.39 13.13
CA LYS A 134 10.65 -21.34 14.15
C LYS A 134 9.68 -20.22 13.79
N TYR A 135 9.64 -19.80 12.54
CA TYR A 135 8.73 -18.75 12.10
C TYR A 135 7.32 -19.26 11.85
N CYS A 136 7.18 -20.54 11.44
CA CYS A 136 5.87 -21.20 11.43
C CYS A 136 5.22 -21.19 12.82
N ASP A 137 5.97 -21.52 13.86
CA ASP A 137 5.46 -21.52 15.25
C ASP A 137 5.04 -20.12 15.69
N ILE A 138 5.85 -19.11 15.38
CA ILE A 138 5.52 -17.70 15.67
C ILE A 138 4.24 -17.28 14.93
N ALA A 139 4.12 -17.62 13.65
CA ALA A 139 2.95 -17.27 12.84
C ALA A 139 1.69 -17.93 13.39
N ASN A 140 1.74 -19.24 13.69
CA ASN A 140 0.63 -19.99 14.27
C ASN A 140 0.18 -19.42 15.62
N LYS A 141 1.12 -19.07 16.49
CA LYS A 141 0.81 -18.45 17.78
C LYS A 141 0.10 -17.11 17.59
N ARG A 142 0.61 -16.24 16.72
CA ARG A 142 -0.03 -14.92 16.42
C ARG A 142 -1.43 -15.07 15.85
N ILE A 143 -1.64 -16.04 14.96
CA ILE A 143 -2.95 -16.30 14.36
C ILE A 143 -3.93 -16.78 15.45
N ALA A 144 -3.50 -17.70 16.31
CA ALA A 144 -4.32 -18.21 17.41
C ALA A 144 -4.69 -17.11 18.43
N GLU A 145 -3.75 -16.23 18.76
CA GLU A 145 -4.00 -15.07 19.65
C GLU A 145 -4.96 -14.04 19.04
N PHE A 146 -4.94 -13.90 17.71
CA PHE A 146 -5.85 -12.97 17.03
C PHE A 146 -7.28 -13.51 16.88
N ALA A 147 -7.46 -14.83 16.86
CA ALA A 147 -8.76 -15.49 16.69
C ALA A 147 -9.57 -15.62 17.99
N GLN A 148 -8.99 -15.22 19.13
CA GLN A 148 -9.67 -15.18 20.44
C GLN A 148 -10.40 -13.85 20.64
#